data_5809cc44557133e75cdc9f5a3a9fe4b4
#
_entry.id   5809cc44557133e75cdc9f5a3a9fe4b4
#
_cell.length_a   1.000
_cell.length_b   1.000
_cell.length_c   1.000
_cell.angle_alpha   90.00
_cell.angle_beta   90.00
_cell.angle_gamma   90.00
#
_symmetry.space_group_name_H-M   'P 1'
#
loop_
_entity.id
_entity.type
_entity.pdbx_description
1 polymer ?
#
loop_
_entity_poly.entity_id
_entity_poly.type
_entity_poly.pdbx_seq_one_letter_code
_entity_poly.pdbx_strand_id
1 'polypeptide(L)'
;LKLKLVTTDTKKVTALLGLCFPSRVEDINSFKDLDSITITAEKTSVGRTRPQENYYRQWCNKFGHWCGLTPDEMHEELLCQTFGTEEVETKFGTKRRPAKRSGQVKKEEYSLLIEQLIITAAQMGFAVPPAESVNE
;
A
#
# COMPACT_ATOMS: atom_id res chain seq x y z
N LEU A 1 -5.71 -19.81 1.48
CA LEU A 1 -6.09 -20.87 0.57
C LEU A 1 -5.47 -20.67 -0.79
N LYS A 2 -4.75 -21.69 -1.24
CA LYS A 2 -4.05 -21.67 -2.52
C LYS A 2 -4.51 -22.87 -3.34
N LEU A 3 -5.03 -22.61 -4.52
CA LEU A 3 -5.49 -23.68 -5.43
C LEU A 3 -4.53 -23.81 -6.59
N LYS A 4 -4.16 -25.06 -6.93
CA LYS A 4 -3.34 -25.37 -8.09
C LYS A 4 -4.12 -26.26 -9.04
N LEU A 5 -4.08 -25.91 -10.31
CA LEU A 5 -4.65 -26.73 -11.39
C LEU A 5 -3.56 -27.06 -12.39
N VAL A 6 -3.37 -28.34 -12.67
CA VAL A 6 -2.48 -28.79 -13.73
C VAL A 6 -3.33 -29.26 -14.89
N THR A 7 -3.12 -28.69 -16.07
CA THR A 7 -3.90 -29.03 -17.26
C THR A 7 -3.02 -29.35 -18.45
N THR A 8 -3.44 -30.29 -19.28
CA THR A 8 -2.79 -30.63 -20.56
C THR A 8 -3.39 -29.85 -21.73
N ASP A 9 -4.51 -29.17 -21.52
CA ASP A 9 -5.17 -28.37 -22.55
C ASP A 9 -4.51 -26.98 -22.66
N THR A 10 -3.28 -26.99 -23.10
CA THR A 10 -2.43 -25.79 -23.12
C THR A 10 -2.90 -24.75 -24.13
N LYS A 11 -3.48 -25.17 -25.25
CA LYS A 11 -3.96 -24.24 -26.29
C LYS A 11 -5.15 -23.42 -25.81
N LYS A 12 -6.12 -24.07 -25.17
CA LYS A 12 -7.32 -23.40 -24.64
C LYS A 12 -6.97 -22.46 -23.52
N VAL A 13 -6.15 -22.90 -22.58
CA VAL A 13 -5.71 -22.07 -21.45
C VAL A 13 -4.91 -20.87 -21.92
N THR A 14 -4.00 -21.06 -22.88
CA THR A 14 -3.21 -19.98 -23.46
C THR A 14 -4.10 -18.92 -24.09
N ALA A 15 -5.13 -19.34 -24.83
CA ALA A 15 -6.10 -18.42 -25.45
C ALA A 15 -6.84 -17.59 -24.39
N LEU A 16 -7.31 -18.24 -23.30
CA LEU A 16 -8.00 -17.56 -22.21
C LEU A 16 -7.09 -16.57 -21.48
N LEU A 17 -5.84 -16.95 -21.21
CA LEU A 17 -4.88 -16.06 -20.58
C LEU A 17 -4.55 -14.86 -21.46
N GLY A 18 -4.48 -15.04 -22.76
CA GLY A 18 -4.25 -13.95 -23.72
C GLY A 18 -5.38 -12.91 -23.68
N LEU A 19 -6.62 -13.35 -23.47
CA LEU A 19 -7.76 -12.45 -23.30
C LEU A 19 -7.69 -11.65 -21.99
N CYS A 20 -7.21 -12.29 -20.92
CA CYS A 20 -7.06 -11.64 -19.62
C CYS A 20 -5.86 -10.68 -19.57
N PHE A 21 -4.82 -10.96 -20.32
CA PHE A 21 -3.56 -10.18 -20.29
C PHE A 21 -3.11 -9.81 -21.71
N PRO A 22 -3.85 -8.90 -22.38
CA PRO A 22 -3.55 -8.58 -23.80
C PRO A 22 -2.15 -8.03 -24.03
N SER A 23 -1.57 -7.34 -23.06
CA SER A 23 -0.21 -6.78 -23.18
C SER A 23 0.89 -7.83 -23.07
N ARG A 24 0.56 -9.07 -22.69
CA ARG A 24 1.50 -10.16 -22.48
C ARG A 24 1.26 -11.36 -23.43
N VAL A 25 0.55 -11.13 -24.53
CA VAL A 25 0.15 -12.20 -25.46
C VAL A 25 1.35 -12.96 -26.01
N GLU A 26 2.43 -12.27 -26.34
CA GLU A 26 3.63 -12.92 -26.90
C GLU A 26 4.26 -13.90 -25.91
N ASP A 27 4.41 -13.49 -24.65
CA ASP A 27 4.94 -14.34 -23.59
C ASP A 27 4.02 -15.53 -23.32
N ILE A 28 2.71 -15.29 -23.30
CA ILE A 28 1.70 -16.30 -23.02
C ILE A 28 1.63 -17.32 -24.14
N ASN A 29 1.79 -16.92 -25.40
CA ASN A 29 1.75 -17.82 -26.54
C ASN A 29 2.82 -18.91 -26.49
N SER A 30 3.93 -18.69 -25.80
CA SER A 30 4.97 -19.71 -25.63
C SER A 30 4.47 -20.92 -24.86
N PHE A 31 3.39 -20.78 -24.08
CA PHE A 31 2.84 -21.89 -23.28
C PHE A 31 2.05 -22.91 -24.11
N LYS A 32 1.60 -22.55 -25.31
CA LYS A 32 0.78 -23.45 -26.15
C LYS A 32 1.51 -24.74 -26.61
N ASP A 33 2.82 -24.67 -26.65
CA ASP A 33 3.66 -25.78 -27.08
C ASP A 33 4.16 -26.66 -25.93
N LEU A 34 3.75 -26.33 -24.70
CA LEU A 34 4.10 -27.12 -23.52
C LEU A 34 3.16 -28.33 -23.37
N ASP A 35 3.66 -29.39 -22.75
CA ASP A 35 2.86 -30.62 -22.50
C ASP A 35 1.79 -30.37 -21.43
N SER A 36 2.09 -29.53 -20.46
CA SER A 36 1.16 -29.17 -19.40
C SER A 36 1.46 -27.78 -18.84
N ILE A 37 0.44 -27.15 -18.26
CA ILE A 37 0.54 -25.85 -17.59
C ILE A 37 -0.02 -25.99 -16.19
N THR A 38 0.64 -25.37 -15.22
CA THR A 38 0.13 -25.25 -13.86
C THR A 38 -0.42 -23.85 -13.66
N ILE A 39 -1.68 -23.75 -13.23
CA ILE A 39 -2.33 -22.49 -12.90
C ILE A 39 -2.51 -22.43 -11.38
N THR A 40 -2.09 -21.33 -10.79
CA THR A 40 -2.22 -21.12 -9.36
C THR A 40 -3.19 -19.94 -9.11
N ALA A 41 -4.16 -20.17 -8.25
CA ALA A 41 -5.07 -19.11 -7.80
C ALA A 41 -5.00 -19.03 -6.28
N GLU A 42 -4.85 -17.84 -5.78
CA GLU A 42 -4.83 -17.60 -4.34
C GLU A 42 -5.58 -16.31 -4.02
N LYS A 43 -6.20 -16.29 -2.85
CA LYS A 43 -6.90 -15.09 -2.39
C LYS A 43 -5.85 -14.06 -1.97
N THR A 44 -5.91 -12.89 -2.60
CA THR A 44 -5.04 -11.79 -2.22
C THR A 44 -5.60 -11.15 -0.96
N SER A 45 -4.81 -11.17 0.11
CA SER A 45 -5.16 -10.40 1.29
C SER A 45 -4.75 -8.96 1.04
N VAL A 46 -5.71 -8.07 1.14
CA VAL A 46 -5.49 -6.66 0.90
C VAL A 46 -5.31 -5.98 2.25
N GLY A 47 -4.09 -5.58 2.57
CA GLY A 47 -3.84 -4.71 3.72
C GLY A 47 -4.36 -3.31 3.39
N ARG A 48 -3.46 -2.42 3.05
CA ARG A 48 -3.81 -1.06 2.59
C ARG A 48 -3.87 -1.04 1.07
N THR A 49 -4.67 -0.14 0.49
CA THR A 49 -4.74 0.01 -0.96
C THR A 49 -3.61 0.91 -1.45
N ARG A 50 -3.17 0.70 -2.70
CA ARG A 50 -2.15 1.56 -3.32
C ARG A 50 -2.61 3.01 -3.46
N PRO A 51 -3.87 3.33 -3.83
CA PRO A 51 -4.36 4.71 -3.82
C PRO A 51 -4.26 5.38 -2.46
N GLN A 52 -4.58 4.67 -1.36
CA GLN A 52 -4.43 5.20 -0.01
C GLN A 52 -2.97 5.53 0.31
N GLU A 53 -2.05 4.64 -0.04
CA GLU A 53 -0.62 4.87 0.17
C GLU A 53 -0.12 6.09 -0.60
N ASN A 54 -0.50 6.19 -1.88
CA ASN A 54 -0.06 7.29 -2.74
C ASN A 54 -0.60 8.62 -2.24
N TYR A 55 -1.86 8.69 -1.88
CA TYR A 55 -2.49 9.88 -1.31
C TYR A 55 -1.80 10.32 -0.02
N TYR A 56 -1.64 9.39 0.91
CA TYR A 56 -1.00 9.66 2.20
C TYR A 56 0.44 10.14 2.01
N ARG A 57 1.22 9.43 1.20
CA ARG A 57 2.62 9.78 0.97
C ARG A 57 2.77 11.15 0.35
N GLN A 58 1.95 11.46 -0.64
CA GLN A 58 1.98 12.76 -1.31
C GLN A 58 1.71 13.90 -0.34
N TRP A 59 0.65 13.82 0.44
CA TRP A 59 0.23 14.90 1.33
C TRP A 59 1.07 14.95 2.61
N CYS A 60 1.54 13.81 3.07
CA CYS A 60 2.51 13.75 4.17
C CYS A 60 3.79 14.51 3.81
N ASN A 61 4.30 14.31 2.60
CA ASN A 61 5.50 15.00 2.12
C ASN A 61 5.27 16.51 1.99
N LYS A 62 4.15 16.91 1.39
CA LYS A 62 3.81 18.32 1.21
C LYS A 62 3.60 19.04 2.53
N PHE A 63 2.87 18.41 3.45
CA PHE A 63 2.63 18.97 4.78
C PHE A 63 3.92 19.02 5.58
N GLY A 64 4.74 17.98 5.53
CA GLY A 64 6.04 17.97 6.18
C GLY A 64 6.93 19.10 5.70
N HIS A 65 7.01 19.30 4.40
CA HIS A 65 7.79 20.40 3.82
C HIS A 65 7.27 21.76 4.30
N TRP A 66 5.96 21.94 4.34
CA TRP A 66 5.33 23.17 4.84
C TRP A 66 5.67 23.43 6.32
N CYS A 67 5.77 22.35 7.13
CA CYS A 67 6.13 22.44 8.55
C CYS A 67 7.63 22.58 8.80
N GLY A 68 8.47 22.39 7.77
CA GLY A 68 9.91 22.37 7.93
C GLY A 68 10.46 21.01 8.37
N LEU A 69 9.70 19.92 8.17
CA LEU A 69 10.10 18.57 8.51
C LEU A 69 10.44 17.76 7.26
N THR A 70 11.28 16.76 7.43
CA THR A 70 11.49 15.77 6.37
C THR A 70 10.24 14.88 6.25
N PRO A 71 10.02 14.21 5.09
CA PRO A 71 8.92 13.26 4.95
C PRO A 71 8.89 12.19 6.03
N ASP A 72 10.06 11.64 6.40
CA ASP A 72 10.17 10.61 7.43
C ASP A 72 9.78 11.15 8.81
N GLU A 73 10.22 12.35 9.15
CA GLU A 73 9.87 13.00 10.42
C GLU A 73 8.37 13.25 10.53
N MET A 74 7.74 13.75 9.46
CA MET A 74 6.30 13.98 9.45
C MET A 74 5.52 12.66 9.54
N HIS A 75 5.96 11.64 8.83
CA HIS A 75 5.33 10.32 8.89
C HIS A 75 5.39 9.73 10.30
N GLU A 76 6.55 9.83 10.94
CA GLU A 76 6.71 9.36 12.32
C GLU A 76 5.82 10.13 13.30
N GLU A 77 5.72 11.43 13.13
CA GLU A 77 4.85 12.26 13.97
C GLU A 77 3.38 11.86 13.82
N LEU A 78 2.92 11.66 12.59
CA LEU A 78 1.54 11.24 12.33
C LEU A 78 1.24 9.84 12.87
N LEU A 79 2.20 8.92 12.78
CA LEU A 79 2.07 7.60 13.40
C LEU A 79 1.92 7.72 14.92
N CYS A 80 2.71 8.58 15.54
CA CYS A 80 2.62 8.84 16.98
C CYS A 80 1.27 9.42 17.38
N GLN A 81 0.75 10.38 16.63
CA GLN A 81 -0.53 11.00 16.90
C GLN A 81 -1.71 10.04 16.68
N THR A 82 -1.62 9.17 15.71
CA THR A 82 -2.71 8.24 15.36
C THR A 82 -2.76 7.03 16.28
N PHE A 83 -1.63 6.40 16.54
CA PHE A 83 -1.55 5.11 17.24
C PHE A 83 -0.90 5.18 18.62
N GLY A 84 -0.47 6.37 19.03
CA GLY A 84 0.22 6.54 20.30
C GLY A 84 1.71 6.34 20.19
N THR A 85 2.39 6.53 21.29
CA THR A 85 3.84 6.47 21.38
C THR A 85 4.28 5.48 22.44
N GLU A 86 5.49 4.95 22.29
CA GLU A 86 6.17 4.16 23.30
C GLU A 86 7.55 4.75 23.56
N GLU A 87 8.04 4.59 24.76
CA GLU A 87 9.39 4.97 25.14
C GLU A 87 10.29 3.75 25.10
N VAL A 88 11.47 3.89 24.49
CA VAL A 88 12.43 2.82 24.38
C VAL A 88 13.76 3.32 24.92
N GLU A 89 14.36 2.56 25.83
CA GLU A 89 15.69 2.86 26.32
C GLU A 89 16.73 2.37 25.33
N THR A 90 17.63 3.26 24.97
CA THR A 90 18.75 2.97 24.08
C THR A 90 20.05 3.36 24.76
N LYS A 91 21.17 3.01 24.15
CA LYS A 91 22.49 3.43 24.63
C LYS A 91 22.68 4.96 24.60
N PHE A 92 21.83 5.68 23.86
CA PHE A 92 21.85 7.14 23.78
C PHE A 92 20.77 7.79 24.65
N GLY A 93 20.15 7.03 25.55
CA GLY A 93 19.06 7.49 26.41
C GLY A 93 17.69 7.00 25.96
N THR A 94 16.66 7.52 26.60
CA THR A 94 15.28 7.16 26.28
C THR A 94 14.84 7.87 25.00
N LYS A 95 14.27 7.11 24.05
CA LYS A 95 13.71 7.66 22.82
C LYS A 95 12.22 7.37 22.73
N ARG A 96 11.48 8.37 22.26
CA ARG A 96 10.07 8.25 21.93
C ARG A 96 9.94 7.80 20.47
N ARG A 97 9.07 6.82 20.22
CA ARG A 97 8.78 6.35 18.88
C ARG A 97 7.31 5.92 18.77
N PRO A 98 6.74 5.83 17.55
CA PRO A 98 5.37 5.37 17.40
C PRO A 98 5.22 3.93 17.90
N ALA A 99 4.09 3.66 18.56
CA ALA A 99 3.76 2.32 19.04
C ALA A 99 3.50 1.35 17.88
N LYS A 100 3.08 1.86 16.74
CA LYS A 100 2.84 1.07 15.53
C LYS A 100 3.59 1.69 14.35
N ARG A 101 4.35 0.87 13.63
CA ARG A 101 5.09 1.30 12.46
C ARG A 101 4.28 1.11 11.18
N SER A 102 4.70 1.83 10.13
CA SER A 102 4.03 1.82 8.82
C SER A 102 3.74 0.42 8.27
N GLY A 103 4.69 -0.52 8.39
CA GLY A 103 4.51 -1.89 7.91
C GLY A 103 3.47 -2.71 8.67
N GLN A 104 3.06 -2.26 9.84
CA GLN A 104 2.07 -2.92 10.69
C GLN A 104 0.67 -2.34 10.53
N VAL A 105 0.52 -1.29 9.72
CA VAL A 105 -0.75 -0.58 9.55
C VAL A 105 -1.62 -1.30 8.54
N LYS A 106 -2.83 -1.68 8.97
CA LYS A 106 -3.83 -2.34 8.11
C LYS A 106 -4.63 -1.30 7.34
N LYS A 107 -5.42 -1.76 6.36
CA LYS A 107 -6.24 -0.89 5.50
C LYS A 107 -7.13 0.05 6.31
N GLU A 108 -7.86 -0.47 7.30
CA GLU A 108 -8.77 0.30 8.13
C GLU A 108 -8.01 1.31 9.00
N GLU A 109 -6.88 0.88 9.52
CA GLU A 109 -6.01 1.73 10.33
C GLU A 109 -5.32 2.80 9.48
N TYR A 110 -5.06 2.49 8.21
CA TYR A 110 -4.46 3.45 7.28
C TYR A 110 -5.42 4.62 6.99
N SER A 111 -6.72 4.34 6.98
CA SER A 111 -7.74 5.38 6.89
C SER A 111 -7.69 6.32 8.09
N LEU A 112 -7.44 5.81 9.29
CA LEU A 112 -7.26 6.63 10.49
C LEU A 112 -6.02 7.52 10.38
N LEU A 113 -4.95 6.99 9.81
CA LEU A 113 -3.72 7.76 9.60
C LEU A 113 -3.95 8.91 8.63
N ILE A 114 -4.69 8.68 7.54
CA ILE A 114 -5.06 9.71 6.57
C ILE A 114 -5.96 10.77 7.23
N GLU A 115 -6.94 10.36 8.01
CA GLU A 115 -7.80 11.27 8.76
C GLU A 115 -6.99 12.15 9.70
N GLN A 116 -6.04 11.57 10.43
CA GLN A 116 -5.18 12.31 11.33
C GLN A 116 -4.35 13.35 10.58
N LEU A 117 -3.84 13.00 9.41
CA LEU A 117 -3.13 13.93 8.54
C LEU A 117 -4.01 15.13 8.18
N ILE A 118 -5.23 14.87 7.74
CA ILE A 118 -6.18 15.92 7.33
C ILE A 118 -6.53 16.83 8.50
N ILE A 119 -6.83 16.24 9.66
CA ILE A 119 -7.21 16.98 10.87
C ILE A 119 -6.06 17.85 11.35
N THR A 120 -4.86 17.28 11.46
CA THR A 120 -3.67 17.99 11.93
C THR A 120 -3.32 19.14 11.00
N ALA A 121 -3.34 18.89 9.70
CA ALA A 121 -3.06 19.93 8.69
C ALA A 121 -4.08 21.06 8.78
N ALA A 122 -5.37 20.74 8.90
CA ALA A 122 -6.42 21.74 9.02
C ALA A 122 -6.26 22.61 10.28
N GLN A 123 -5.91 21.99 11.39
CA GLN A 123 -5.68 22.71 12.65
C GLN A 123 -4.50 23.69 12.54
N MET A 124 -3.51 23.37 11.72
CA MET A 124 -2.35 24.23 11.49
C MET A 124 -2.53 25.23 10.35
N GLY A 125 -3.63 25.15 9.62
CA GLY A 125 -3.93 26.06 8.51
C GLY A 125 -3.44 25.56 7.14
N PHE A 126 -3.09 24.29 7.01
CA PHE A 126 -2.68 23.67 5.74
C PHE A 126 -3.85 22.87 5.17
N ALA A 127 -4.27 23.20 3.95
CA ALA A 127 -5.40 22.53 3.31
C ALA A 127 -4.97 21.26 2.58
N VAL A 128 -5.57 20.12 2.97
CA VAL A 128 -5.39 18.84 2.28
C VAL A 128 -6.73 18.48 1.62
N PRO A 129 -6.75 18.29 0.28
CA PRO A 129 -8.00 17.95 -0.40
C PRO A 129 -8.50 16.55 -0.02
N PRO A 130 -9.82 16.30 -0.09
CA PRO A 130 -10.38 14.98 0.20
C PRO A 130 -9.81 13.88 -0.68
N ALA A 131 -9.69 12.68 -0.14
CA ALA A 131 -9.14 11.53 -0.86
C ALA A 131 -9.92 11.20 -2.14
N GLU A 132 -11.23 11.37 -2.14
CA GLU A 132 -12.08 11.09 -3.29
C GLU A 132 -11.76 11.98 -4.50
N SER A 133 -11.27 13.19 -4.29
CA SER A 133 -10.92 14.10 -5.38
C SER A 133 -9.62 13.72 -6.09
N VAL A 134 -8.85 12.79 -5.52
CA VAL A 134 -7.56 12.36 -6.05
C VAL A 134 -7.68 11.10 -6.91
N ASN A 135 -8.80 10.38 -6.82
CA ASN A 135 -9.04 9.13 -7.54
C ASN A 135 -9.61 9.33 -8.95
N GLU A 136 -9.72 10.55 -9.40
CA GLU A 136 -10.19 10.90 -10.75
C GLU A 136 -9.08 10.87 -11.79
#